data_a16cb8745dfe71fc91e24670c8f25df5
#
_entry.id   a16cb8745dfe71fc91e24670c8f25df5
#
_cell.length_a   1.000
_cell.length_b   1.000
_cell.length_c   1.000
_cell.angle_alpha   90.00
_cell.angle_beta   90.00
_cell.angle_gamma   90.00
#
_symmetry.space_group_name_H-M   'P 1'
#
loop_
_entity.id
_entity.type
_entity.pdbx_description
1 polymer ?
#
loop_
_entity_poly.entity_id
_entity_poly.type
_entity_poly.pdbx_seq_one_letter_code
_entity_poly.pdbx_strand_id
1 'polypeptide(L)'
;YYMAVEGTKKENLRGLSAAFLMQGKNNAPAAESYVEFRDYEAALAYIDLLAGEHRRIVIAIDEYPYLAASYPTISSLVQKHIDECWKDSRLFLILCGSSMSFMEEQVLGYKSPLYGRRTAQFKIRPFTFWEAGEMLKDYSAQDRALLYGVTGGIPEYLSRIDGTKDVHENIIRLFFDESGRLFEEPINLMKQELREPMTYHSIISAIASGASRLNEIATKTGLESGGCSNQLSSLIALQIVK
;
A
#
# COMPACT_ATOMS: atom_id res chain seq x y z
N TYR A 1 -2.52 17.20 0.85
CA TYR A 1 -2.58 15.75 1.10
C TYR A 1 -4.02 15.31 1.27
N TYR A 2 -4.40 14.25 0.62
CA TYR A 2 -5.68 13.57 0.74
C TYR A 2 -5.43 12.06 0.82
N MET A 3 -6.07 11.38 1.76
CA MET A 3 -6.08 9.92 1.86
C MET A 3 -7.47 9.42 1.47
N ALA A 4 -7.54 8.62 0.41
CA ALA A 4 -8.79 8.00 -0.02
C ALA A 4 -9.21 6.89 0.96
N VAL A 5 -10.49 6.64 1.04
CA VAL A 5 -11.06 5.62 1.94
C VAL A 5 -11.79 4.55 1.13
N GLU A 6 -11.87 3.35 1.69
CA GLU A 6 -12.76 2.31 1.17
C GLU A 6 -14.21 2.75 1.39
N GLY A 7 -14.80 3.31 0.33
CA GLY A 7 -16.11 3.94 0.42
C GLY A 7 -16.67 4.30 -0.95
N THR A 8 -17.75 5.06 -0.94
CA THR A 8 -18.43 5.50 -2.16
C THR A 8 -17.69 6.62 -2.90
N LYS A 9 -18.00 6.78 -4.18
CA LYS A 9 -17.56 7.93 -5.00
C LYS A 9 -17.82 9.26 -4.29
N LYS A 10 -18.99 9.41 -3.64
CA LYS A 10 -19.39 10.65 -2.97
C LYS A 10 -18.57 10.92 -1.70
N GLU A 11 -18.32 9.90 -0.90
CA GLU A 11 -17.48 10.03 0.31
C GLU A 11 -16.07 10.45 -0.04
N ASN A 12 -15.46 9.82 -1.04
CA ASN A 12 -14.13 10.18 -1.51
C ASN A 12 -14.09 11.59 -2.12
N LEU A 13 -15.12 12.01 -2.88
CA LEU A 13 -15.20 13.38 -3.40
C LEU A 13 -15.30 14.41 -2.28
N ARG A 14 -16.10 14.13 -1.26
CA ARG A 14 -16.23 14.99 -0.09
C ARG A 14 -14.91 15.14 0.68
N GLY A 15 -14.20 14.02 0.91
CA GLY A 15 -12.89 14.03 1.56
C GLY A 15 -11.84 14.82 0.75
N LEU A 16 -11.81 14.61 -0.55
CA LEU A 16 -10.94 15.35 -1.48
C LEU A 16 -11.26 16.86 -1.44
N SER A 17 -12.54 17.23 -1.50
CA SER A 17 -13.00 18.62 -1.40
C SER A 17 -12.54 19.28 -0.11
N ALA A 18 -12.70 18.60 1.03
CA ALA A 18 -12.24 19.10 2.31
C ALA A 18 -10.73 19.32 2.34
N ALA A 19 -9.93 18.39 1.79
CA ALA A 19 -8.47 18.49 1.75
C ALA A 19 -7.99 19.71 0.94
N PHE A 20 -8.67 20.06 -0.16
CA PHE A 20 -8.32 21.22 -0.97
C PHE A 20 -8.76 22.54 -0.36
N LEU A 21 -9.96 22.60 0.18
CA LEU A 21 -10.57 23.85 0.63
C LEU A 21 -10.10 24.26 2.04
N MET A 22 -9.61 23.32 2.86
CA MET A 22 -9.04 23.65 4.17
C MET A 22 -7.65 24.29 4.11
N GLN A 23 -6.90 24.17 3.02
CA GLN A 23 -5.55 24.78 2.92
C GLN A 23 -5.53 26.31 2.86
N GLY A 24 -6.69 26.97 2.66
CA GLY A 24 -6.80 28.44 2.63
C GLY A 24 -7.19 29.08 3.98
N LYS A 25 -7.50 28.30 5.01
CA LYS A 25 -8.03 28.82 6.30
C LYS A 25 -7.28 28.22 7.49
N ASN A 26 -6.12 28.76 7.81
CA ASN A 26 -5.60 28.67 9.16
C ASN A 26 -6.61 29.43 10.07
N ASN A 27 -7.34 28.72 10.96
CA ASN A 27 -8.24 29.23 12.00
C ASN A 27 -9.70 29.56 11.63
N ALA A 28 -10.40 28.82 10.79
CA ALA A 28 -11.86 28.91 10.77
C ALA A 28 -12.49 27.84 11.69
N PRO A 29 -13.50 28.19 12.51
CA PRO A 29 -14.20 27.22 13.36
C PRO A 29 -14.95 26.18 12.52
N ALA A 30 -15.03 24.96 13.05
CA ALA A 30 -15.50 23.74 12.39
C ALA A 30 -17.00 23.70 11.95
N ALA A 31 -17.70 24.82 11.90
CA ALA A 31 -19.16 24.87 11.75
C ALA A 31 -19.69 25.56 10.49
N GLU A 32 -18.86 26.08 9.58
CA GLU A 32 -19.39 26.78 8.42
C GLU A 32 -19.12 26.04 7.11
N SER A 33 -20.21 25.60 6.48
CA SER A 33 -20.39 25.23 5.06
C SER A 33 -19.15 24.60 4.42
N TYR A 34 -19.01 23.27 4.48
CA TYR A 34 -18.11 22.55 3.60
C TYR A 34 -18.55 22.80 2.15
N VAL A 35 -17.81 23.61 1.43
CA VAL A 35 -17.96 23.70 -0.01
C VAL A 35 -17.44 22.38 -0.57
N GLU A 36 -18.32 21.56 -1.10
CA GLU A 36 -17.99 20.30 -1.78
C GLU A 36 -17.93 20.59 -3.28
N PHE A 37 -16.91 20.04 -3.94
CA PHE A 37 -16.92 20.06 -5.40
C PHE A 37 -18.13 19.28 -5.92
N ARG A 38 -18.77 19.80 -6.97
CA ARG A 38 -19.94 19.14 -7.58
C ARG A 38 -19.61 17.73 -8.07
N ASP A 39 -18.43 17.54 -8.62
CA ASP A 39 -17.92 16.30 -9.19
C ASP A 39 -16.38 16.32 -9.26
N TYR A 40 -15.78 15.21 -9.66
CA TYR A 40 -14.32 15.09 -9.78
C TYR A 40 -13.76 15.99 -10.91
N GLU A 41 -14.51 16.26 -11.95
CA GLU A 41 -14.08 17.19 -13.01
C GLU A 41 -13.91 18.59 -12.45
N ALA A 42 -14.83 19.06 -11.62
CA ALA A 42 -14.70 20.34 -10.93
C ALA A 42 -13.49 20.36 -9.96
N ALA A 43 -13.25 19.26 -9.26
CA ALA A 43 -12.09 19.12 -8.37
C ALA A 43 -10.76 19.18 -9.16
N LEU A 44 -10.67 18.48 -10.27
CA LEU A 44 -9.48 18.48 -11.11
C LEU A 44 -9.28 19.82 -11.85
N ALA A 45 -10.36 20.45 -12.30
CA ALA A 45 -10.31 21.80 -12.87
C ALA A 45 -9.81 22.85 -11.85
N TYR A 46 -10.12 22.66 -10.57
CA TYR A 46 -9.55 23.50 -9.51
C TYR A 46 -8.03 23.28 -9.38
N ILE A 47 -7.55 22.07 -9.57
CA ILE A 47 -6.10 21.79 -9.63
C ILE A 47 -5.46 22.50 -10.83
N ASP A 48 -6.13 22.56 -11.97
CA ASP A 48 -5.62 23.30 -13.14
C ASP A 48 -5.40 24.79 -12.82
N LEU A 49 -6.35 25.41 -12.13
CA LEU A 49 -6.21 26.80 -11.67
C LEU A 49 -5.00 26.98 -10.75
N LEU A 50 -4.85 26.09 -9.77
CA LEU A 50 -3.70 26.12 -8.86
C LEU A 50 -2.38 25.90 -9.59
N ALA A 51 -2.34 24.97 -10.54
CA ALA A 51 -1.16 24.68 -11.35
C ALA A 51 -0.73 25.87 -12.24
N GLY A 52 -1.69 26.71 -12.67
CA GLY A 52 -1.45 27.91 -13.45
C GLY A 52 -0.86 29.09 -12.67
N GLU A 53 -0.88 29.07 -11.34
CA GLU A 53 -0.39 30.19 -10.49
C GLU A 53 1.14 30.34 -10.42
N HIS A 54 1.91 29.68 -11.25
CA HIS A 54 3.39 29.73 -11.34
C HIS A 54 4.15 29.36 -10.06
N ARG A 55 3.48 28.93 -9.01
CA ARG A 55 4.11 28.40 -7.78
C ARG A 55 4.14 26.88 -7.80
N ARG A 56 5.11 26.29 -7.11
CA ARG A 56 5.18 24.84 -6.95
C ARG A 56 4.09 24.36 -6.00
N ILE A 57 3.24 23.47 -6.48
CA ILE A 57 2.18 22.85 -5.69
C ILE A 57 2.45 21.34 -5.62
N VAL A 58 2.34 20.78 -4.44
CA VAL A 58 2.43 19.32 -4.20
C VAL A 58 1.05 18.81 -3.83
N ILE A 59 0.54 17.87 -4.60
CA ILE A 59 -0.71 17.17 -4.34
C ILE A 59 -0.37 15.69 -4.15
N ALA A 60 -0.65 15.15 -2.97
CA ALA A 60 -0.51 13.75 -2.67
C ALA A 60 -1.89 13.13 -2.45
N ILE A 61 -2.22 12.11 -3.23
CA ILE A 61 -3.41 11.27 -3.07
C ILE A 61 -2.92 9.91 -2.60
N ASP A 62 -3.15 9.65 -1.33
CA ASP A 62 -2.81 8.40 -0.68
C ASP A 62 -3.97 7.42 -0.80
N GLU A 63 -3.67 6.12 -0.77
CA GLU A 63 -4.64 5.05 -1.02
C GLU A 63 -5.44 5.26 -2.32
N TYR A 64 -4.73 5.71 -3.38
CA TYR A 64 -5.32 5.89 -4.71
C TYR A 64 -6.12 4.67 -5.21
N PRO A 65 -5.77 3.42 -4.88
CA PRO A 65 -6.58 2.24 -5.18
C PRO A 65 -8.05 2.36 -4.74
N TYR A 66 -8.33 2.89 -3.54
CA TYR A 66 -9.71 3.08 -3.07
C TYR A 66 -10.45 4.14 -3.87
N LEU A 67 -9.76 5.23 -4.22
CA LEU A 67 -10.34 6.26 -5.07
C LEU A 67 -10.72 5.70 -6.43
N ALA A 68 -9.80 4.97 -7.07
CA ALA A 68 -10.01 4.39 -8.39
C ALA A 68 -11.06 3.26 -8.39
N ALA A 69 -11.14 2.46 -7.31
CA ALA A 69 -12.19 1.47 -7.14
C ALA A 69 -13.57 2.12 -6.99
N SER A 70 -13.67 3.22 -6.23
CA SER A 70 -14.92 3.96 -6.03
C SER A 70 -15.38 4.73 -7.29
N TYR A 71 -14.44 5.12 -8.14
CA TYR A 71 -14.69 5.83 -9.39
C TYR A 71 -13.69 5.43 -10.49
N PRO A 72 -13.94 4.34 -11.23
CA PRO A 72 -13.00 3.78 -12.22
C PRO A 72 -12.56 4.76 -13.32
N THR A 73 -13.37 5.78 -13.60
CA THR A 73 -13.05 6.80 -14.61
C THR A 73 -11.99 7.80 -14.14
N ILE A 74 -11.66 7.85 -12.83
CA ILE A 74 -10.76 8.85 -12.28
C ILE A 74 -9.39 8.86 -12.95
N SER A 75 -8.82 7.69 -13.25
CA SER A 75 -7.52 7.58 -13.91
C SER A 75 -7.53 8.21 -15.31
N SER A 76 -8.63 8.07 -16.05
CA SER A 76 -8.78 8.72 -17.38
C SER A 76 -8.95 10.22 -17.27
N LEU A 77 -9.64 10.72 -16.24
CA LEU A 77 -9.74 12.15 -15.99
C LEU A 77 -8.37 12.74 -15.61
N VAL A 78 -7.66 12.09 -14.68
CA VAL A 78 -6.29 12.51 -14.31
C VAL A 78 -5.37 12.50 -15.52
N GLN A 79 -5.46 11.47 -16.39
CA GLN A 79 -4.74 11.42 -17.65
C GLN A 79 -4.99 12.67 -18.50
N LYS A 80 -6.25 13.02 -18.71
CA LYS A 80 -6.65 14.17 -19.51
C LYS A 80 -6.00 15.46 -18.98
N HIS A 81 -6.12 15.71 -17.67
CA HIS A 81 -5.56 16.91 -17.04
C HIS A 81 -4.02 16.94 -17.11
N ILE A 82 -3.34 15.77 -16.96
CA ILE A 82 -1.89 15.69 -17.17
C ILE A 82 -1.53 16.11 -18.58
N ASP A 83 -2.22 15.56 -19.58
CA ASP A 83 -1.89 15.79 -20.99
C ASP A 83 -2.19 17.25 -21.44
N GLU A 84 -3.27 17.84 -20.94
CA GLU A 84 -3.74 19.15 -21.34
C GLU A 84 -3.10 20.29 -20.53
N CYS A 85 -2.89 20.11 -19.21
CA CYS A 85 -2.56 21.21 -18.31
C CYS A 85 -1.32 20.98 -17.45
N TRP A 86 -1.11 19.75 -16.90
CA TRP A 86 -0.16 19.59 -15.80
C TRP A 86 1.26 19.27 -16.21
N LYS A 87 1.48 18.67 -17.38
CA LYS A 87 2.82 18.23 -17.84
C LYS A 87 3.84 19.37 -17.92
N ASP A 88 3.37 20.58 -18.26
CA ASP A 88 4.20 21.78 -18.43
C ASP A 88 4.08 22.74 -17.23
N SER A 89 3.39 22.32 -16.17
CA SER A 89 3.17 23.12 -14.96
C SER A 89 4.22 22.84 -13.88
N ARG A 90 4.12 23.53 -12.74
CA ARG A 90 4.91 23.26 -11.54
C ARG A 90 4.20 22.35 -10.54
N LEU A 91 3.11 21.71 -10.95
CA LEU A 91 2.42 20.72 -10.13
C LEU A 91 3.30 19.49 -9.94
N PHE A 92 3.36 19.00 -8.70
CA PHE A 92 3.97 17.74 -8.34
C PHE A 92 2.88 16.82 -7.78
N LEU A 93 2.40 15.90 -8.62
CA LEU A 93 1.36 14.95 -8.26
C LEU A 93 2.01 13.65 -7.75
N ILE A 94 1.59 13.22 -6.57
CA ILE A 94 1.99 11.95 -5.97
C ILE A 94 0.75 11.07 -5.85
N LEU A 95 0.78 9.89 -6.45
CA LEU A 95 -0.23 8.84 -6.26
C LEU A 95 0.44 7.69 -5.54
N CYS A 96 -0.05 7.32 -4.36
CA CYS A 96 0.45 6.19 -3.59
C CYS A 96 -0.69 5.28 -3.13
N GLY A 97 -0.36 4.07 -2.75
CA GLY A 97 -1.31 3.09 -2.26
C GLY A 97 -0.60 1.84 -1.77
N SER A 98 -1.20 1.18 -0.80
CA SER A 98 -0.68 -0.02 -0.16
C SER A 98 -0.90 -1.28 -1.00
N SER A 99 -1.96 -1.35 -1.82
CA SER A 99 -2.21 -2.49 -2.70
C SER A 99 -1.25 -2.51 -3.88
N MET A 100 -0.25 -3.39 -3.78
CA MET A 100 0.82 -3.50 -4.78
C MET A 100 0.27 -4.00 -6.12
N SER A 101 -0.59 -5.03 -6.10
CA SER A 101 -1.21 -5.59 -7.30
C SER A 101 -2.02 -4.53 -8.06
N PHE A 102 -2.82 -3.74 -7.35
CA PHE A 102 -3.59 -2.67 -7.97
C PHE A 102 -2.69 -1.59 -8.58
N MET A 103 -1.67 -1.15 -7.85
CA MET A 103 -0.75 -0.13 -8.34
C MET A 103 0.01 -0.60 -9.58
N GLU A 104 0.52 -1.83 -9.58
CA GLU A 104 1.27 -2.38 -10.71
C GLU A 104 0.38 -2.63 -11.95
N GLU A 105 -0.85 -3.13 -11.77
CA GLU A 105 -1.72 -3.47 -12.90
C GLU A 105 -2.56 -2.30 -13.39
N GLN A 106 -3.23 -1.59 -12.47
CA GLN A 106 -4.26 -0.62 -12.80
C GLN A 106 -3.72 0.83 -12.91
N VAL A 107 -2.60 1.14 -12.26
CA VAL A 107 -2.00 2.47 -12.29
C VAL A 107 -0.77 2.50 -13.18
N LEU A 108 0.14 1.55 -13.03
CA LEU A 108 1.42 1.51 -13.72
C LEU A 108 1.41 0.65 -14.99
N GLY A 109 0.45 -0.27 -15.10
CA GLY A 109 0.33 -1.22 -16.21
C GLY A 109 0.10 -0.54 -17.56
N TYR A 110 0.54 -1.18 -18.64
CA TYR A 110 0.47 -0.62 -20.01
C TYR A 110 -0.97 -0.33 -20.50
N LYS A 111 -1.98 -0.94 -19.89
CA LYS A 111 -3.40 -0.68 -20.17
C LYS A 111 -3.97 0.49 -19.36
N SER A 112 -3.22 0.98 -18.37
CA SER A 112 -3.66 2.10 -17.55
C SER A 112 -3.68 3.40 -18.35
N PRO A 113 -4.68 4.27 -18.14
CA PRO A 113 -4.63 5.64 -18.66
C PRO A 113 -3.40 6.44 -18.22
N LEU A 114 -2.81 6.09 -17.06
CA LEU A 114 -1.64 6.77 -16.51
C LEU A 114 -0.30 6.21 -17.01
N TYR A 115 -0.32 5.14 -17.81
CA TYR A 115 0.89 4.57 -18.38
C TYR A 115 1.68 5.60 -19.21
N GLY A 116 2.99 5.67 -18.98
CA GLY A 116 3.89 6.58 -19.69
C GLY A 116 3.82 8.05 -19.23
N ARG A 117 2.96 8.40 -18.25
CA ARG A 117 2.80 9.78 -17.75
C ARG A 117 3.52 10.05 -16.44
N ARG A 118 4.02 9.00 -15.80
CA ARG A 118 4.83 9.15 -14.58
C ARG A 118 6.23 9.65 -14.90
N THR A 119 6.73 10.55 -14.09
CA THR A 119 8.12 11.05 -14.15
C THR A 119 9.05 10.25 -13.24
N ALA A 120 8.51 9.64 -12.19
CA ALA A 120 9.24 8.75 -11.28
C ALA A 120 8.31 7.69 -10.69
N GLN A 121 8.89 6.60 -10.23
CA GLN A 121 8.20 5.51 -9.53
C GLN A 121 9.10 5.01 -8.42
N PHE A 122 8.53 4.85 -7.23
CA PHE A 122 9.22 4.30 -6.07
C PHE A 122 8.43 3.11 -5.54
N LYS A 123 9.08 1.97 -5.43
CA LYS A 123 8.58 0.81 -4.71
C LYS A 123 9.27 0.79 -3.36
N ILE A 124 8.55 1.18 -2.32
CA ILE A 124 9.07 1.15 -0.95
C ILE A 124 9.22 -0.32 -0.55
N ARG A 125 10.43 -0.68 -0.15
CA ARG A 125 10.77 -2.05 0.26
C ARG A 125 10.96 -2.10 1.77
N PRO A 126 10.78 -3.29 2.36
CA PRO A 126 11.23 -3.51 3.73
C PRO A 126 12.71 -3.14 3.88
N PHE A 127 13.11 -2.80 5.09
CA PHE A 127 14.52 -2.55 5.41
C PHE A 127 15.37 -3.78 5.12
N THR A 128 16.60 -3.55 4.68
CA THR A 128 17.63 -4.57 4.68
C THR A 128 18.01 -4.95 6.12
N PHE A 129 18.71 -6.07 6.29
CA PHE A 129 19.22 -6.48 7.61
C PHE A 129 20.01 -5.38 8.32
N TRP A 130 20.82 -4.64 7.59
CA TRP A 130 21.65 -3.56 8.15
C TRP A 130 20.81 -2.36 8.58
N GLU A 131 19.84 -1.95 7.78
CA GLU A 131 18.94 -0.85 8.12
C GLU A 131 18.03 -1.21 9.31
N ALA A 132 17.49 -2.44 9.34
CA ALA A 132 16.72 -2.95 10.47
C ALA A 132 17.58 -2.98 11.77
N GLY A 133 18.87 -3.26 11.64
CA GLY A 133 19.81 -3.22 12.74
C GLY A 133 19.89 -1.89 13.47
N GLU A 134 19.63 -0.78 12.77
CA GLU A 134 19.57 0.55 13.40
C GLU A 134 18.40 0.70 14.37
N MET A 135 17.29 -0.03 14.15
CA MET A 135 16.15 -0.08 15.06
C MET A 135 16.31 -1.10 16.19
N LEU A 136 17.26 -2.04 16.05
CA LEU A 136 17.50 -3.15 16.97
C LEU A 136 18.85 -3.04 17.69
N LYS A 137 19.30 -1.81 18.00
CA LYS A 137 20.66 -1.55 18.54
C LYS A 137 20.97 -2.27 19.85
N ASP A 138 19.94 -2.51 20.65
CA ASP A 138 20.08 -3.11 21.98
C ASP A 138 20.26 -4.65 21.93
N TYR A 139 20.15 -5.26 20.75
CA TYR A 139 20.25 -6.69 20.55
C TYR A 139 21.61 -7.12 19.99
N SER A 140 22.04 -8.34 20.32
CA SER A 140 23.20 -8.98 19.70
C SER A 140 23.00 -9.19 18.21
N ALA A 141 24.06 -9.41 17.45
CA ALA A 141 23.96 -9.68 16.00
C ALA A 141 23.12 -10.95 15.70
N GLN A 142 23.18 -11.95 16.57
CA GLN A 142 22.40 -13.19 16.46
C GLN A 142 20.90 -12.90 16.70
N ASP A 143 20.59 -12.15 17.74
CA ASP A 143 19.22 -11.77 18.09
C ASP A 143 18.60 -10.86 17.02
N ARG A 144 19.37 -9.93 16.47
CA ARG A 144 18.94 -9.12 15.31
C ARG A 144 18.59 -9.97 14.11
N ALA A 145 19.34 -11.03 13.84
CA ALA A 145 19.04 -11.94 12.75
C ALA A 145 17.72 -12.68 12.96
N LEU A 146 17.42 -13.12 14.18
CA LEU A 146 16.15 -13.75 14.53
C LEU A 146 14.98 -12.76 14.39
N LEU A 147 15.09 -11.57 15.00
CA LEU A 147 14.08 -10.52 14.93
C LEU A 147 13.84 -10.05 13.48
N TYR A 148 14.91 -9.89 12.69
CA TYR A 148 14.80 -9.59 11.27
C TYR A 148 14.07 -10.70 10.51
N GLY A 149 14.39 -11.97 10.81
CA GLY A 149 13.74 -13.13 10.19
C GLY A 149 12.23 -13.17 10.39
N VAL A 150 11.74 -12.82 11.58
CA VAL A 150 10.29 -12.84 11.90
C VAL A 150 9.57 -11.56 11.48
N THR A 151 10.27 -10.41 11.41
CA THR A 151 9.66 -9.13 11.01
C THR A 151 9.77 -8.84 9.52
N GLY A 152 10.62 -9.57 8.79
CA GLY A 152 10.88 -9.33 7.38
C GLY A 152 11.48 -7.96 7.07
N GLY A 153 11.97 -7.22 8.07
CA GLY A 153 12.48 -5.86 7.93
C GLY A 153 11.39 -4.79 7.77
N ILE A 154 10.13 -5.12 8.04
CA ILE A 154 9.02 -4.15 7.97
C ILE A 154 9.12 -3.17 9.14
N PRO A 155 9.25 -1.84 8.88
CA PRO A 155 9.48 -0.85 9.93
C PRO A 155 8.39 -0.83 11.02
N GLU A 156 7.14 -1.03 10.64
CA GLU A 156 6.02 -1.10 11.58
C GLU A 156 6.20 -2.26 12.56
N TYR A 157 6.57 -3.44 12.07
CA TYR A 157 6.80 -4.61 12.94
C TYR A 157 8.03 -4.44 13.82
N LEU A 158 9.11 -3.89 13.26
CA LEU A 158 10.32 -3.58 14.00
C LEU A 158 10.06 -2.57 15.14
N SER A 159 9.20 -1.58 14.91
CA SER A 159 8.84 -0.58 15.93
C SER A 159 8.08 -1.15 17.13
N ARG A 160 7.54 -2.36 17.02
CA ARG A 160 6.82 -3.07 18.09
C ARG A 160 7.74 -3.90 18.99
N ILE A 161 8.99 -4.06 18.58
CA ILE A 161 9.99 -4.75 19.40
C ILE A 161 10.30 -3.90 20.63
N ASP A 162 10.22 -4.50 21.79
CA ASP A 162 10.54 -3.88 23.06
C ASP A 162 12.01 -4.18 23.40
N GLY A 163 12.88 -3.19 23.30
CA GLY A 163 14.32 -3.33 23.56
C GLY A 163 14.68 -3.72 24.99
N THR A 164 13.73 -3.67 25.93
CA THR A 164 13.95 -4.12 27.33
C THR A 164 13.68 -5.61 27.52
N LYS A 165 13.12 -6.29 26.51
CA LYS A 165 12.75 -7.69 26.55
C LYS A 165 13.69 -8.53 25.70
N ASP A 166 13.85 -9.81 26.05
CA ASP A 166 14.59 -10.73 25.20
C ASP A 166 13.86 -11.07 23.88
N VAL A 167 14.57 -11.73 22.98
CA VAL A 167 14.07 -12.10 21.66
C VAL A 167 12.85 -13.00 21.74
N HIS A 168 12.88 -14.02 22.61
CA HIS A 168 11.79 -14.99 22.71
C HIS A 168 10.53 -14.34 23.26
N GLU A 169 10.68 -13.50 24.28
CA GLU A 169 9.56 -12.77 24.87
C GLU A 169 8.90 -11.83 23.84
N ASN A 170 9.68 -11.13 23.01
CA ASN A 170 9.14 -10.31 21.95
C ASN A 170 8.41 -11.14 20.89
N ILE A 171 8.99 -12.25 20.45
CA ILE A 171 8.38 -13.12 19.44
C ILE A 171 7.07 -13.71 19.96
N ILE A 172 7.04 -14.24 21.19
CA ILE A 172 5.81 -14.79 21.78
C ILE A 172 4.74 -13.70 21.87
N ARG A 173 5.07 -12.57 22.46
CA ARG A 173 4.14 -11.45 22.68
C ARG A 173 3.56 -10.89 21.38
N LEU A 174 4.33 -10.81 20.30
CA LEU A 174 3.89 -10.18 19.07
C LEU A 174 3.20 -11.13 18.11
N PHE A 175 3.67 -12.38 18.01
CA PHE A 175 3.26 -13.30 16.94
C PHE A 175 2.48 -14.53 17.42
N PHE A 176 2.60 -14.91 18.70
CA PHE A 176 1.97 -16.15 19.23
C PHE A 176 0.92 -15.92 20.31
N ASP A 177 0.92 -14.77 20.96
CA ASP A 177 -0.16 -14.37 21.86
C ASP A 177 -1.38 -13.95 21.01
N GLU A 178 -2.57 -14.49 21.30
CA GLU A 178 -3.81 -14.15 20.59
C GLU A 178 -4.13 -12.66 20.66
N SER A 179 -3.71 -11.96 21.73
CA SER A 179 -3.79 -10.51 21.87
C SER A 179 -2.63 -9.77 21.19
N GLY A 180 -1.67 -10.49 20.65
CA GLY A 180 -0.48 -9.96 20.01
C GLY A 180 -0.80 -9.18 18.72
N ARG A 181 -0.18 -8.02 18.58
CA ARG A 181 -0.46 -7.10 17.47
C ARG A 181 -0.26 -7.73 16.08
N LEU A 182 0.63 -8.69 15.95
CA LEU A 182 1.00 -9.33 14.70
C LEU A 182 0.46 -10.77 14.57
N PHE A 183 -0.36 -11.22 15.52
CA PHE A 183 -0.91 -12.58 15.52
C PHE A 183 -1.75 -12.87 14.26
N GLU A 184 -2.66 -11.95 13.91
CA GLU A 184 -3.53 -12.09 12.73
C GLU A 184 -2.95 -11.47 11.45
N GLU A 185 -1.80 -10.79 11.54
CA GLU A 185 -1.23 -10.03 10.43
C GLU A 185 -1.00 -10.84 9.16
N PRO A 186 -0.49 -12.10 9.21
CA PRO A 186 -0.31 -12.92 8.01
C PRO A 186 -1.63 -13.19 7.27
N ILE A 187 -2.72 -13.41 8.03
CA ILE A 187 -4.04 -13.66 7.45
C ILE A 187 -4.62 -12.36 6.87
N ASN A 188 -4.46 -11.24 7.57
CA ASN A 188 -4.95 -9.95 7.14
C ASN A 188 -4.25 -9.48 5.86
N LEU A 189 -2.93 -9.62 5.77
CA LEU A 189 -2.16 -9.32 4.57
C LEU A 189 -2.66 -10.14 3.36
N MET A 190 -2.90 -11.42 3.54
CA MET A 190 -3.43 -12.26 2.47
C MET A 190 -4.84 -11.85 2.04
N LYS A 191 -5.71 -11.44 2.98
CA LYS A 191 -7.06 -10.95 2.65
C LYS A 191 -7.04 -9.65 1.86
N GLN A 192 -6.08 -8.78 2.10
CA GLN A 192 -5.95 -7.51 1.39
C GLN A 192 -5.49 -7.68 -0.05
N GLU A 193 -4.57 -8.60 -0.30
CA GLU A 193 -3.91 -8.75 -1.60
C GLU A 193 -4.49 -9.87 -2.47
N LEU A 194 -5.20 -10.85 -1.88
CA LEU A 194 -5.55 -12.09 -2.55
C LEU A 194 -7.04 -12.41 -2.44
N ARG A 195 -7.64 -12.87 -3.55
CA ARG A 195 -9.08 -13.20 -3.60
C ARG A 195 -9.44 -14.48 -2.83
N GLU A 196 -8.52 -15.45 -2.73
CA GLU A 196 -8.74 -16.76 -2.09
C GLU A 196 -7.69 -17.01 -1.00
N PRO A 197 -7.69 -16.24 0.10
CA PRO A 197 -6.62 -16.24 1.10
C PRO A 197 -6.36 -17.61 1.72
N MET A 198 -7.38 -18.47 1.86
CA MET A 198 -7.22 -19.81 2.46
C MET A 198 -6.37 -20.76 1.60
N THR A 199 -6.49 -20.68 0.29
CA THR A 199 -5.67 -21.48 -0.63
C THR A 199 -4.20 -21.09 -0.54
N TYR A 200 -3.94 -19.80 -0.52
CA TYR A 200 -2.58 -19.27 -0.34
C TYR A 200 -1.99 -19.60 1.03
N HIS A 201 -2.82 -19.55 2.09
CA HIS A 201 -2.40 -19.98 3.41
C HIS A 201 -1.97 -21.46 3.41
N SER A 202 -2.68 -22.35 2.72
CA SER A 202 -2.32 -23.76 2.61
C SER A 202 -0.97 -23.94 1.91
N ILE A 203 -0.67 -23.16 0.86
CA ILE A 203 0.62 -23.18 0.16
C ILE A 203 1.75 -22.72 1.10
N ILE A 204 1.57 -21.59 1.80
CA ILE A 204 2.56 -21.08 2.75
C ILE A 204 2.81 -22.10 3.87
N SER A 205 1.76 -22.73 4.39
CA SER A 205 1.86 -23.77 5.42
C SER A 205 2.62 -25.01 4.93
N ALA A 206 2.40 -25.41 3.66
CA ALA A 206 3.15 -26.50 3.04
C ALA A 206 4.64 -26.18 2.93
N ILE A 207 4.97 -24.94 2.51
CA ILE A 207 6.36 -24.46 2.43
C ILE A 207 6.99 -24.41 3.82
N ALA A 208 6.31 -23.83 4.80
CA ALA A 208 6.76 -23.76 6.18
C ALA A 208 7.00 -25.16 6.80
N SER A 209 6.26 -26.16 6.32
CA SER A 209 6.43 -27.57 6.70
C SER A 209 7.52 -28.29 5.89
N GLY A 210 8.37 -27.53 5.17
CA GLY A 210 9.55 -28.04 4.48
C GLY A 210 9.35 -28.46 3.02
N ALA A 211 8.16 -28.24 2.41
CA ALA A 211 8.00 -28.48 0.98
C ALA A 211 8.74 -27.40 0.19
N SER A 212 9.64 -27.80 -0.71
CA SER A 212 10.48 -26.89 -1.48
C SER A 212 10.30 -26.99 -3.01
N ARG A 213 9.54 -28.00 -3.46
CA ARG A 213 9.27 -28.25 -4.87
C ARG A 213 7.80 -28.12 -5.17
N LEU A 214 7.47 -27.64 -6.38
CA LEU A 214 6.08 -27.45 -6.82
C LEU A 214 5.24 -28.72 -6.59
N ASN A 215 5.73 -29.90 -6.95
CA ASN A 215 5.00 -31.15 -6.78
C ASN A 215 4.76 -31.51 -5.31
N GLU A 216 5.70 -31.22 -4.43
CA GLU A 216 5.55 -31.45 -2.98
C GLU A 216 4.48 -30.53 -2.40
N ILE A 217 4.48 -29.26 -2.82
CA ILE A 217 3.50 -28.26 -2.38
C ILE A 217 2.11 -28.65 -2.91
N ALA A 218 1.99 -28.96 -4.21
CA ALA A 218 0.75 -29.38 -4.82
C ALA A 218 0.16 -30.63 -4.14
N THR A 219 1.01 -31.63 -3.85
CA THR A 219 0.58 -32.87 -3.14
C THR A 219 0.09 -32.54 -1.71
N LYS A 220 0.83 -31.72 -0.96
CA LYS A 220 0.45 -31.38 0.43
C LYS A 220 -0.83 -30.54 0.50
N THR A 221 -1.08 -29.70 -0.48
CA THR A 221 -2.26 -28.81 -0.53
C THR A 221 -3.46 -29.43 -1.23
N GLY A 222 -3.29 -30.54 -1.95
CA GLY A 222 -4.33 -31.14 -2.78
C GLY A 222 -4.68 -30.33 -4.04
N LEU A 223 -3.84 -29.38 -4.42
CA LEU A 223 -4.04 -28.54 -5.60
C LEU A 223 -3.49 -29.22 -6.85
N GLU A 224 -4.09 -28.92 -8.00
CA GLU A 224 -3.49 -29.26 -9.28
C GLU A 224 -2.21 -28.44 -9.51
N SER A 225 -1.21 -29.06 -10.14
CA SER A 225 0.12 -28.43 -10.34
C SER A 225 0.04 -27.09 -11.07
N GLY A 226 -0.87 -26.95 -12.06
CA GLY A 226 -1.08 -25.70 -12.79
C GLY A 226 -1.64 -24.58 -11.90
N GLY A 227 -2.66 -24.88 -11.10
CA GLY A 227 -3.22 -23.94 -10.14
C GLY A 227 -2.20 -23.52 -9.07
N CYS A 228 -1.49 -24.50 -8.50
CA CYS A 228 -0.45 -24.28 -7.52
C CYS A 228 0.67 -23.37 -8.06
N SER A 229 1.11 -23.58 -9.32
CA SER A 229 2.13 -22.75 -9.98
C SER A 229 1.68 -21.30 -10.13
N ASN A 230 0.43 -21.06 -10.54
CA ASN A 230 -0.12 -19.69 -10.68
C ASN A 230 -0.18 -18.98 -9.33
N GLN A 231 -0.61 -19.67 -8.28
CA GLN A 231 -0.70 -19.11 -6.95
C GLN A 231 0.67 -18.83 -6.34
N LEU A 232 1.66 -19.71 -6.55
CA LEU A 232 3.05 -19.46 -6.18
C LEU A 232 3.61 -18.23 -6.89
N SER A 233 3.33 -18.07 -8.19
CA SER A 233 3.74 -16.88 -8.93
C SER A 233 3.17 -15.60 -8.34
N SER A 234 1.91 -15.62 -7.88
CA SER A 234 1.30 -14.48 -7.18
C SER A 234 1.99 -14.19 -5.84
N LEU A 235 2.28 -15.22 -5.04
CA LEU A 235 3.02 -15.05 -3.77
C LEU A 235 4.43 -14.50 -3.97
N ILE A 236 5.11 -14.92 -5.05
CA ILE A 236 6.44 -14.40 -5.42
C ILE A 236 6.33 -12.94 -5.87
N ALA A 237 5.34 -12.58 -6.69
CA ALA A 237 5.09 -11.20 -7.11
C ALA A 237 4.84 -10.27 -5.92
N LEU A 238 4.08 -10.74 -4.92
CA LEU A 238 3.84 -10.05 -3.65
C LEU A 238 5.03 -10.10 -2.68
N GLN A 239 6.12 -10.77 -3.03
CA GLN A 239 7.32 -10.95 -2.21
C GLN A 239 7.08 -11.69 -0.87
N ILE A 240 5.99 -12.43 -0.75
CA ILE A 240 5.68 -13.27 0.43
C ILE A 240 6.54 -14.53 0.40
N VAL A 241 6.81 -15.06 -0.77
CA VAL A 241 7.69 -16.22 -1.02
C VAL A 241 8.79 -15.80 -1.99
N LYS A 242 9.97 -16.41 -1.86
CA LYS A 242 11.14 -16.19 -2.73
C LYS A 242 11.47 -17.42 -3.54
#